data_edb71ad5ca10063b6dff5a66fd96da0d
#
_entry.id   edb71ad5ca10063b6dff5a66fd96da0d
#
_cell.length_a   1.000
_cell.length_b   1.000
_cell.length_c   1.000
_cell.angle_alpha   90.00
_cell.angle_beta   90.00
_cell.angle_gamma   90.00
#
_symmetry.space_group_name_H-M   'P 1'
#
loop_
_entity.id
_entity.type
_entity.pdbx_description
1 polymer ?
#
loop_
_entity_poly.entity_id
_entity_poly.type
_entity_poly.pdbx_seq_one_letter_code
_entity_poly.pdbx_strand_id
1 'polypeptide(L)'
;VKLFGSRHYDHYDFLHAITDRMGGIGLEHHRSSENQNDPGYFIDWQGSLSDHTLLSHEFVHSWNGKFRRGADLWTPDFRTPMRDSLLWVYEGQTQFWGYVLEARSGLSTKQEVLDKLALIAAGLEVAPGRQWRPLIDTTNDPIISARRPKGWSSFQRSEDYYNEGLLIWTEADAIIRQGTKGKRGMDDFARAFFGINDGDWGEVTYTFEDVVATLNRVYPHDWAGFLRERVYQTSERAPLAGFTRSGYRLIYTEEPTAAAKAIFKARESADFTYSLGLTVGKEAKIGSVIWGSPAFEAGLTVGQTVVSVNGRAYSETVLKETVMAAKGGSQPIRLIVKRGEEVGPIDIRWNGGLRYPRFEKTGKGEGSLDKLLAPR
;
A
#
# COMPACT_ATOMS: atom_id res chain seq x y z
N VAL A 1 -19.45 -14.90 1.55
CA VAL A 1 -20.90 -14.73 1.32
C VAL A 1 -21.41 -13.40 1.85
N LYS A 2 -21.16 -13.01 3.12
CA LYS A 2 -21.71 -11.75 3.68
C LYS A 2 -21.37 -10.50 2.87
N LEU A 3 -20.12 -10.39 2.37
CA LEU A 3 -19.67 -9.25 1.57
C LEU A 3 -20.22 -9.31 0.15
N PHE A 4 -19.94 -10.40 -0.56
CA PHE A 4 -20.21 -10.50 -2.00
C PHE A 4 -21.63 -10.97 -2.33
N GLY A 5 -22.32 -11.63 -1.41
CA GLY A 5 -23.68 -12.17 -1.63
C GLY A 5 -23.70 -13.52 -2.34
N SER A 6 -22.58 -14.00 -2.84
CA SER A 6 -22.41 -15.24 -3.58
C SER A 6 -21.15 -15.98 -3.14
N ARG A 7 -21.01 -17.22 -3.60
CA ARG A 7 -19.75 -17.97 -3.56
C ARG A 7 -19.59 -18.75 -4.87
N HIS A 8 -18.34 -18.85 -5.33
CA HIS A 8 -17.99 -19.51 -6.59
C HIS A 8 -17.09 -20.73 -6.33
N TYR A 9 -17.29 -21.41 -5.20
CA TYR A 9 -16.57 -22.59 -4.73
C TYR A 9 -17.49 -23.41 -3.79
N ASP A 10 -17.19 -24.67 -3.64
CA ASP A 10 -17.82 -25.58 -2.66
C ASP A 10 -17.12 -25.49 -1.29
N HIS A 11 -15.78 -25.46 -1.28
CA HIS A 11 -14.91 -25.26 -0.13
C HIS A 11 -13.75 -24.34 -0.54
N TYR A 12 -13.06 -23.77 0.45
CA TYR A 12 -11.89 -22.95 0.23
C TYR A 12 -10.79 -23.33 1.23
N ASP A 13 -9.59 -23.59 0.72
CA ASP A 13 -8.45 -24.03 1.50
C ASP A 13 -7.33 -22.99 1.51
N PHE A 14 -6.84 -22.62 2.68
CA PHE A 14 -5.64 -21.83 2.84
C PHE A 14 -4.45 -22.78 2.99
N LEU A 15 -3.63 -22.91 1.97
CA LEU A 15 -2.36 -23.61 2.04
C LEU A 15 -1.34 -22.66 2.65
N HIS A 16 -1.03 -22.82 3.92
CA HIS A 16 -0.25 -21.85 4.69
C HIS A 16 1.07 -22.46 5.17
N ALA A 17 2.15 -22.09 4.50
CA ALA A 17 3.51 -22.46 4.88
C ALA A 17 4.08 -21.47 5.91
N ILE A 18 4.52 -21.96 7.07
CA ILE A 18 5.22 -21.17 8.08
C ILE A 18 6.70 -21.50 7.98
N THR A 19 7.45 -20.67 7.26
CA THR A 19 8.84 -20.94 6.90
C THR A 19 9.57 -19.67 6.47
N ASP A 20 10.86 -19.60 6.69
CA ASP A 20 11.78 -18.57 6.19
C ASP A 20 12.48 -18.96 4.88
N ARG A 21 12.06 -20.08 4.23
CA ARG A 21 12.77 -20.68 3.10
C ARG A 21 12.05 -20.57 1.76
N MET A 22 10.83 -20.09 1.71
CA MET A 22 10.05 -19.98 0.47
C MET A 22 10.08 -18.60 -0.18
N GLY A 23 10.56 -17.57 0.49
CA GLY A 23 10.76 -16.24 -0.09
C GLY A 23 9.51 -15.40 -0.31
N GLY A 24 8.51 -15.55 0.56
CA GLY A 24 7.28 -14.75 0.57
C GLY A 24 6.36 -15.05 -0.62
N ILE A 25 5.23 -15.69 -0.35
CA ILE A 25 4.22 -15.99 -1.37
C ILE A 25 2.83 -15.65 -0.86
N GLY A 26 2.05 -14.96 -1.69
CA GLY A 26 0.62 -14.94 -1.73
C GLY A 26 0.24 -15.30 -3.16
N LEU A 27 -0.49 -16.39 -3.36
CA LEU A 27 -0.86 -16.86 -4.68
C LEU A 27 -2.29 -17.36 -4.65
N GLU A 28 -3.11 -16.64 -5.35
CA GLU A 28 -4.53 -16.85 -5.40
C GLU A 28 -4.92 -17.95 -6.40
N HIS A 29 -5.87 -18.78 -5.97
CA HIS A 29 -6.56 -19.77 -6.78
C HIS A 29 -8.06 -19.57 -6.63
N HIS A 30 -8.86 -20.29 -7.45
CA HIS A 30 -10.32 -20.15 -7.41
C HIS A 30 -10.90 -20.64 -6.08
N ARG A 31 -10.37 -21.75 -5.52
CA ARG A 31 -10.88 -22.42 -4.32
C ARG A 31 -9.83 -22.62 -3.23
N SER A 32 -8.69 -21.98 -3.37
CA SER A 32 -7.60 -22.03 -2.39
C SER A 32 -6.69 -20.83 -2.55
N SER A 33 -5.76 -20.68 -1.63
CA SER A 33 -4.60 -19.80 -1.81
C SER A 33 -3.36 -20.46 -1.23
N GLU A 34 -2.20 -20.23 -1.85
CA GLU A 34 -0.90 -20.54 -1.26
C GLU A 34 -0.38 -19.31 -0.54
N ASN A 35 -0.01 -19.47 0.71
CA ASN A 35 0.41 -18.37 1.56
C ASN A 35 1.67 -18.75 2.33
N GLN A 36 2.58 -17.81 2.49
CA GLN A 36 3.75 -18.03 3.32
C GLN A 36 3.93 -16.87 4.29
N ASN A 37 4.16 -17.20 5.54
CA ASN A 37 4.63 -16.28 6.56
C ASN A 37 5.85 -16.85 7.29
N ASP A 38 6.62 -15.97 7.92
CA ASP A 38 7.81 -16.34 8.65
C ASP A 38 7.51 -17.18 9.92
N PRO A 39 8.47 -18.01 10.38
CA PRO A 39 8.38 -18.68 11.65
C PRO A 39 8.09 -17.67 12.78
N GLY A 40 7.09 -17.96 13.61
CA GLY A 40 6.67 -17.04 14.65
C GLY A 40 5.41 -16.26 14.34
N TYR A 41 4.89 -16.30 13.12
CA TYR A 41 3.69 -15.55 12.70
C TYR A 41 2.53 -15.65 13.71
N PHE A 42 2.20 -16.86 14.18
CA PHE A 42 1.15 -17.08 15.18
C PHE A 42 1.63 -16.89 16.64
N ILE A 43 2.93 -16.81 16.88
CA ILE A 43 3.52 -16.68 18.22
C ILE A 43 3.73 -15.21 18.58
N ASP A 44 4.29 -14.42 17.66
CA ASP A 44 4.44 -12.96 17.79
C ASP A 44 3.46 -12.25 16.83
N TRP A 45 2.19 -12.29 17.21
CA TRP A 45 1.11 -11.70 16.41
C TRP A 45 1.34 -10.22 16.12
N GLN A 46 1.77 -9.45 17.13
CA GLN A 46 2.05 -8.03 16.97
C GLN A 46 3.30 -7.76 16.12
N GLY A 47 4.31 -8.61 16.20
CA GLY A 47 5.49 -8.54 15.33
C GLY A 47 5.20 -8.85 13.87
N SER A 48 4.14 -9.63 13.61
CA SER A 48 3.70 -10.04 12.27
C SER A 48 2.63 -9.14 11.65
N LEU A 49 2.39 -7.97 12.22
CA LEU A 49 1.29 -7.07 11.86
C LEU A 49 1.29 -6.68 10.37
N SER A 50 2.45 -6.59 9.70
CA SER A 50 2.55 -6.32 8.27
C SER A 50 1.81 -7.35 7.41
N ASP A 51 1.72 -8.59 7.88
CA ASP A 51 1.32 -9.75 7.08
C ASP A 51 -0.14 -10.17 7.33
N HIS A 52 -0.82 -9.55 8.28
CA HIS A 52 -2.20 -9.88 8.63
C HIS A 52 -3.19 -9.68 7.47
N THR A 53 -2.85 -8.87 6.49
CA THR A 53 -3.67 -8.61 5.29
C THR A 53 -3.62 -9.77 4.30
N LEU A 54 -2.57 -10.61 4.31
CA LEU A 54 -2.31 -11.62 3.28
C LEU A 54 -3.51 -12.54 3.04
N LEU A 55 -3.96 -13.24 4.06
CA LEU A 55 -5.03 -14.23 3.90
C LEU A 55 -6.35 -13.62 3.42
N SER A 56 -6.68 -12.41 3.87
CA SER A 56 -7.88 -11.72 3.42
C SER A 56 -7.75 -11.20 1.98
N HIS A 57 -6.57 -10.81 1.55
CA HIS A 57 -6.26 -10.41 0.17
C HIS A 57 -6.44 -11.61 -0.76
N GLU A 58 -5.74 -12.70 -0.52
CA GLU A 58 -5.80 -13.90 -1.35
C GLU A 58 -7.21 -14.53 -1.40
N PHE A 59 -7.95 -14.45 -0.29
CA PHE A 59 -9.31 -14.96 -0.26
C PHE A 59 -10.26 -14.15 -1.16
N VAL A 60 -10.11 -12.84 -1.23
CA VAL A 60 -10.93 -11.98 -2.10
C VAL A 60 -10.75 -12.33 -3.57
N HIS A 61 -9.58 -12.78 -3.97
CA HIS A 61 -9.30 -13.17 -5.35
C HIS A 61 -10.18 -14.30 -5.87
N SER A 62 -10.78 -15.12 -5.01
CA SER A 62 -11.79 -16.10 -5.48
C SER A 62 -12.91 -15.43 -6.27
N TRP A 63 -13.30 -14.21 -5.88
CA TRP A 63 -14.30 -13.39 -6.59
C TRP A 63 -13.63 -12.44 -7.59
N ASN A 64 -12.65 -11.65 -7.13
CA ASN A 64 -11.98 -10.65 -7.95
C ASN A 64 -10.67 -11.22 -8.52
N GLY A 65 -10.73 -11.69 -9.72
CA GLY A 65 -9.59 -12.26 -10.44
C GLY A 65 -9.81 -13.68 -10.93
N LYS A 66 -10.45 -14.54 -10.15
CA LYS A 66 -10.71 -15.92 -10.58
C LYS A 66 -12.12 -16.07 -11.16
N PHE A 67 -13.16 -15.64 -10.47
CA PHE A 67 -14.51 -15.62 -11.03
C PHE A 67 -14.72 -14.42 -11.98
N ARG A 68 -14.44 -13.19 -11.52
CA ARG A 68 -14.48 -11.97 -12.35
C ARG A 68 -13.07 -11.55 -12.72
N ARG A 69 -12.76 -11.54 -14.02
CA ARG A 69 -11.41 -11.25 -14.54
C ARG A 69 -11.47 -10.15 -15.59
N GLY A 70 -10.48 -9.24 -15.59
CA GLY A 70 -10.33 -8.26 -16.68
C GLY A 70 -10.28 -8.95 -18.03
N ALA A 71 -11.04 -8.46 -19.00
CA ALA A 71 -11.20 -9.12 -20.29
C ALA A 71 -9.88 -9.28 -21.06
N ASP A 72 -8.96 -8.34 -20.90
CA ASP A 72 -7.65 -8.38 -21.55
C ASP A 72 -6.58 -9.14 -20.77
N LEU A 73 -6.86 -9.49 -19.51
CA LEU A 73 -6.05 -10.39 -18.71
C LEU A 73 -6.37 -11.87 -19.00
N TRP A 74 -7.58 -12.16 -19.45
CA TRP A 74 -7.96 -13.49 -19.88
C TRP A 74 -7.39 -13.80 -21.27
N THR A 75 -6.78 -14.96 -21.43
CA THR A 75 -6.24 -15.42 -22.72
C THR A 75 -6.67 -16.84 -23.01
N PRO A 76 -6.99 -17.19 -24.27
CA PRO A 76 -7.43 -18.54 -24.64
C PRO A 76 -6.29 -19.57 -24.60
N ASP A 77 -5.05 -19.13 -24.66
CA ASP A 77 -3.85 -19.98 -24.64
C ASP A 77 -2.62 -19.20 -24.15
N PHE A 78 -1.50 -19.92 -23.93
CA PHE A 78 -0.23 -19.34 -23.45
C PHE A 78 0.56 -18.56 -24.53
N ARG A 79 0.11 -18.51 -25.77
CA ARG A 79 0.75 -17.75 -26.86
C ARG A 79 0.11 -16.40 -27.07
N THR A 80 -1.11 -16.22 -26.60
CA THR A 80 -1.80 -14.94 -26.62
C THR A 80 -1.25 -14.06 -25.50
N PRO A 81 -0.66 -12.87 -25.80
CA PRO A 81 -0.15 -11.98 -24.78
C PRO A 81 -1.27 -11.47 -23.85
N MET A 82 -1.09 -11.66 -22.55
CA MET A 82 -1.94 -11.00 -21.56
C MET A 82 -1.69 -9.50 -21.55
N ARG A 83 -2.77 -8.75 -21.28
CA ARG A 83 -2.72 -7.31 -21.02
C ARG A 83 -3.29 -7.03 -19.66
N ASP A 84 -2.62 -6.19 -18.93
CA ASP A 84 -2.88 -6.00 -17.52
C ASP A 84 -3.60 -4.69 -17.21
N SER A 85 -4.34 -4.13 -18.20
CA SER A 85 -4.91 -2.78 -18.12
C SER A 85 -5.89 -2.56 -16.96
N LEU A 86 -6.44 -3.64 -16.40
CA LEU A 86 -7.37 -3.62 -15.28
C LEU A 86 -6.79 -4.17 -13.96
N LEU A 87 -5.46 -4.27 -13.81
CA LEU A 87 -4.83 -4.70 -12.56
C LEU A 87 -5.15 -3.76 -11.38
N TRP A 88 -5.42 -2.50 -11.63
CA TRP A 88 -5.90 -1.57 -10.60
C TRP A 88 -7.30 -1.93 -10.07
N VAL A 89 -8.09 -2.76 -10.80
CA VAL A 89 -9.32 -3.41 -10.31
C VAL A 89 -8.97 -4.74 -9.68
N TYR A 90 -8.25 -5.61 -10.40
CA TYR A 90 -7.90 -6.96 -9.96
C TYR A 90 -7.13 -6.90 -8.63
N GLU A 91 -6.00 -6.21 -8.59
CA GLU A 91 -5.15 -6.10 -7.41
C GLU A 91 -5.52 -4.92 -6.51
N GLY A 92 -5.77 -3.76 -7.11
CA GLY A 92 -6.04 -2.55 -6.33
C GLY A 92 -7.33 -2.63 -5.51
N GLN A 93 -8.39 -3.25 -6.05
CA GLN A 93 -9.61 -3.46 -5.30
C GLN A 93 -9.48 -4.65 -4.32
N THR A 94 -8.72 -5.68 -4.67
CA THR A 94 -8.41 -6.77 -3.75
C THR A 94 -7.60 -6.27 -2.57
N GLN A 95 -6.61 -5.40 -2.81
CA GLN A 95 -5.86 -4.73 -1.74
C GLN A 95 -6.78 -3.89 -0.83
N PHE A 96 -7.71 -3.14 -1.40
CA PHE A 96 -8.71 -2.41 -0.64
C PHE A 96 -9.54 -3.35 0.25
N TRP A 97 -10.07 -4.45 -0.30
CA TRP A 97 -10.85 -5.41 0.47
C TRP A 97 -10.01 -6.18 1.48
N GLY A 98 -8.75 -6.46 1.18
CA GLY A 98 -7.81 -7.09 2.10
C GLY A 98 -7.73 -6.32 3.42
N TYR A 99 -7.47 -5.00 3.36
CA TYR A 99 -7.44 -4.15 4.56
C TYR A 99 -8.79 -3.97 5.23
N VAL A 100 -9.86 -3.86 4.46
CA VAL A 100 -11.22 -3.76 5.02
C VAL A 100 -11.60 -5.04 5.77
N LEU A 101 -11.30 -6.20 5.19
CA LEU A 101 -11.60 -7.49 5.81
C LEU A 101 -10.67 -7.81 6.98
N GLU A 102 -9.41 -7.41 6.94
CA GLU A 102 -8.48 -7.48 8.06
C GLU A 102 -9.08 -6.81 9.31
N ALA A 103 -9.60 -5.58 9.15
CA ALA A 103 -10.27 -4.88 10.25
C ALA A 103 -11.58 -5.56 10.67
N ARG A 104 -12.42 -5.95 9.70
CA ARG A 104 -13.75 -6.51 9.97
C ARG A 104 -13.71 -7.89 10.60
N SER A 105 -12.70 -8.69 10.30
CA SER A 105 -12.51 -10.04 10.85
C SER A 105 -11.82 -10.04 12.22
N GLY A 106 -11.20 -8.92 12.60
CA GLY A 106 -10.44 -8.82 13.84
C GLY A 106 -9.02 -9.38 13.74
N LEU A 107 -8.50 -9.64 12.55
CA LEU A 107 -7.08 -9.98 12.32
C LEU A 107 -6.17 -8.84 12.81
N SER A 108 -6.61 -7.61 12.60
CA SER A 108 -6.04 -6.40 13.22
C SER A 108 -7.15 -5.52 13.76
N THR A 109 -6.84 -4.70 14.75
CA THR A 109 -7.77 -3.68 15.20
C THR A 109 -7.98 -2.61 14.13
N LYS A 110 -9.10 -1.92 14.19
CA LYS A 110 -9.37 -0.78 13.29
C LYS A 110 -8.25 0.26 13.35
N GLN A 111 -7.67 0.52 14.52
CA GLN A 111 -6.59 1.50 14.66
C GLN A 111 -5.31 1.04 13.97
N GLU A 112 -4.95 -0.21 14.10
CA GLU A 112 -3.78 -0.78 13.41
C GLU A 112 -3.94 -0.72 11.88
N VAL A 113 -5.14 -1.00 11.38
CA VAL A 113 -5.43 -0.83 9.94
C VAL A 113 -5.35 0.63 9.51
N LEU A 114 -5.89 1.57 10.29
CA LEU A 114 -5.75 3.01 10.02
C LEU A 114 -4.28 3.45 10.00
N ASP A 115 -3.46 2.93 10.90
CA ASP A 115 -2.04 3.23 10.96
C ASP A 115 -1.29 2.67 9.73
N LYS A 116 -1.62 1.46 9.28
CA LYS A 116 -1.09 0.88 8.03
C LYS A 116 -1.49 1.71 6.81
N LEU A 117 -2.76 2.10 6.72
CA LEU A 117 -3.26 2.96 5.65
C LEU A 117 -2.56 4.33 5.64
N ALA A 118 -2.20 4.87 6.81
CA ALA A 118 -1.44 6.11 6.91
C ALA A 118 0.00 5.94 6.37
N LEU A 119 0.65 4.81 6.63
CA LEU A 119 1.97 4.48 6.05
C LEU A 119 1.88 4.38 4.52
N ILE A 120 0.87 3.69 3.98
CA ILE A 120 0.63 3.59 2.53
C ILE A 120 0.40 4.97 1.92
N ALA A 121 -0.51 5.74 2.49
CA ALA A 121 -0.84 7.09 2.03
C ALA A 121 0.38 8.01 2.00
N ALA A 122 1.17 8.00 3.07
CA ALA A 122 2.37 8.82 3.18
C ALA A 122 3.48 8.35 2.23
N GLY A 123 3.66 7.02 2.07
CA GLY A 123 4.64 6.46 1.13
C GLY A 123 4.36 6.87 -0.31
N LEU A 124 3.09 6.83 -0.73
CA LEU A 124 2.66 7.30 -2.04
C LEU A 124 2.76 8.83 -2.19
N GLU A 125 2.50 9.59 -1.12
CA GLU A 125 2.55 11.06 -1.15
C GLU A 125 3.98 11.60 -1.33
N VAL A 126 4.99 10.92 -0.76
CA VAL A 126 6.39 11.34 -0.90
C VAL A 126 7.08 10.82 -2.17
N ALA A 127 6.43 9.94 -2.93
CA ALA A 127 6.97 9.36 -4.15
C ALA A 127 6.60 10.20 -5.39
N PRO A 128 7.57 10.92 -6.03
CA PRO A 128 7.26 11.84 -7.13
C PRO A 128 7.01 11.17 -8.48
N GLY A 129 7.17 9.86 -8.58
CA GLY A 129 7.04 9.14 -9.85
C GLY A 129 5.71 9.34 -10.57
N ARG A 130 4.62 9.61 -9.82
CA ARG A 130 3.30 9.92 -10.39
C ARG A 130 3.23 11.21 -11.20
N GLN A 131 4.19 12.12 -11.03
CA GLN A 131 4.23 13.40 -11.74
C GLN A 131 4.54 13.24 -13.22
N TRP A 132 5.16 12.14 -13.61
CA TRP A 132 5.51 11.87 -15.00
C TRP A 132 4.95 10.56 -15.55
N ARG A 133 4.62 9.61 -14.64
CA ARG A 133 4.17 8.27 -15.01
C ARG A 133 2.77 8.00 -14.43
N PRO A 134 1.72 7.81 -15.26
CA PRO A 134 0.38 7.50 -14.78
C PRO A 134 0.30 6.09 -14.17
N LEU A 135 -0.74 5.83 -13.37
CA LEU A 135 -0.91 4.55 -12.71
C LEU A 135 -1.01 3.38 -13.70
N ILE A 136 -1.70 3.58 -14.82
CA ILE A 136 -1.88 2.54 -15.84
C ILE A 136 -0.56 1.97 -16.35
N ASP A 137 0.51 2.77 -16.43
CA ASP A 137 1.80 2.28 -16.89
C ASP A 137 2.41 1.27 -15.92
N THR A 138 2.08 1.35 -14.63
CA THR A 138 2.60 0.41 -13.62
C THR A 138 2.03 -0.99 -13.81
N THR A 139 0.87 -1.13 -14.45
CA THR A 139 0.24 -2.43 -14.72
C THR A 139 1.01 -3.27 -15.76
N ASN A 140 1.93 -2.67 -16.49
CA ASN A 140 2.75 -3.35 -17.50
C ASN A 140 4.07 -3.93 -16.94
N ASP A 141 4.36 -3.70 -15.66
CA ASP A 141 5.67 -4.01 -15.08
C ASP A 141 5.71 -5.14 -14.01
N PRO A 142 4.66 -5.93 -13.74
CA PRO A 142 4.59 -6.74 -12.52
C PRO A 142 5.80 -7.69 -12.36
N ILE A 143 6.17 -8.43 -13.37
CA ILE A 143 7.28 -9.40 -13.31
C ILE A 143 8.64 -8.71 -13.22
N ILE A 144 8.85 -7.63 -13.94
CA ILE A 144 10.13 -6.89 -13.98
C ILE A 144 10.35 -6.21 -12.64
N SER A 145 9.33 -5.59 -12.09
CA SER A 145 9.43 -4.82 -10.84
C SER A 145 9.67 -5.70 -9.62
N ALA A 146 8.94 -6.80 -9.49
CA ALA A 146 9.04 -7.67 -8.32
C ALA A 146 10.39 -8.40 -8.24
N ARG A 147 10.94 -8.86 -9.37
CA ARG A 147 12.16 -9.67 -9.38
C ARG A 147 13.45 -8.87 -9.55
N ARG A 148 13.37 -7.69 -10.11
CA ARG A 148 14.49 -6.78 -10.33
C ARG A 148 14.05 -5.35 -10.03
N PRO A 149 14.02 -4.97 -8.74
CA PRO A 149 13.59 -3.63 -8.34
C PRO A 149 14.39 -2.58 -9.11
N LYS A 150 13.71 -1.58 -9.61
CA LYS A 150 14.30 -0.46 -10.33
C LYS A 150 15.09 0.41 -9.35
N GLY A 151 16.20 0.97 -9.81
CA GLY A 151 16.84 2.06 -9.10
C GLY A 151 15.88 3.23 -8.94
N TRP A 152 15.93 3.95 -7.82
CA TRP A 152 15.08 5.11 -7.57
C TRP A 152 13.56 4.78 -7.64
N SER A 153 13.13 3.74 -6.94
CA SER A 153 11.76 3.23 -6.99
C SER A 153 10.70 4.30 -6.72
N SER A 154 10.99 5.29 -5.86
CA SER A 154 10.09 6.42 -5.58
C SER A 154 9.85 7.33 -6.78
N PHE A 155 10.80 7.39 -7.74
CA PHE A 155 10.69 8.16 -8.98
C PHE A 155 10.18 7.30 -10.14
N GLN A 156 10.63 6.05 -10.23
CA GLN A 156 10.28 5.18 -11.36
C GLN A 156 8.92 4.51 -11.22
N ARG A 157 8.36 4.45 -10.02
CA ARG A 157 7.18 3.65 -9.67
C ARG A 157 7.40 2.14 -9.92
N SER A 158 6.54 1.33 -9.38
CA SER A 158 6.54 -0.12 -9.58
C SER A 158 5.10 -0.61 -9.64
N GLU A 159 4.70 -1.51 -8.77
CA GLU A 159 3.37 -2.10 -8.69
C GLU A 159 2.39 -1.21 -7.90
N ASP A 160 2.40 0.10 -8.18
CA ASP A 160 1.59 1.07 -7.44
C ASP A 160 0.09 0.83 -7.61
N TYR A 161 -0.32 0.06 -8.62
CA TYR A 161 -1.72 -0.32 -8.85
C TYR A 161 -2.33 -1.08 -7.66
N TYR A 162 -1.55 -1.73 -6.80
CA TYR A 162 -2.00 -2.27 -5.51
C TYR A 162 -2.42 -1.14 -4.56
N ASN A 163 -1.46 -0.38 -4.09
CA ASN A 163 -1.66 0.58 -3.01
C ASN A 163 -2.33 1.88 -3.47
N GLU A 164 -2.00 2.39 -4.65
CA GLU A 164 -2.71 3.54 -5.21
C GLU A 164 -4.11 3.16 -5.66
N GLY A 165 -4.29 1.95 -6.20
CA GLY A 165 -5.61 1.37 -6.46
C GLY A 165 -6.47 1.32 -5.19
N LEU A 166 -5.91 0.85 -4.07
CA LEU A 166 -6.59 0.89 -2.76
C LEU A 166 -7.08 2.31 -2.42
N LEU A 167 -6.24 3.34 -2.63
CA LEU A 167 -6.63 4.73 -2.35
C LEU A 167 -7.77 5.19 -3.26
N ILE A 168 -7.74 4.84 -4.55
CA ILE A 168 -8.80 5.16 -5.51
C ILE A 168 -10.12 4.51 -5.08
N TRP A 169 -10.11 3.25 -4.67
CA TRP A 169 -11.32 2.55 -4.21
C TRP A 169 -11.82 3.08 -2.86
N THR A 170 -10.92 3.55 -1.99
CA THR A 170 -11.29 4.27 -0.77
C THR A 170 -12.00 5.59 -1.09
N GLU A 171 -11.55 6.31 -2.13
CA GLU A 171 -12.22 7.53 -2.58
C GLU A 171 -13.58 7.22 -3.20
N ALA A 172 -13.71 6.14 -3.98
CA ALA A 172 -14.98 5.70 -4.52
C ALA A 172 -16.00 5.36 -3.42
N ASP A 173 -15.59 4.63 -2.37
CA ASP A 173 -16.45 4.37 -1.19
C ASP A 173 -16.92 5.67 -0.53
N ALA A 174 -15.99 6.61 -0.34
CA ALA A 174 -16.31 7.89 0.29
C ALA A 174 -17.31 8.73 -0.55
N ILE A 175 -17.15 8.76 -1.88
CA ILE A 175 -18.09 9.42 -2.80
C ILE A 175 -19.48 8.79 -2.70
N ILE A 176 -19.58 7.47 -2.78
CA ILE A 176 -20.85 6.75 -2.70
C ILE A 176 -21.52 7.02 -1.36
N ARG A 177 -20.79 6.87 -0.25
CA ARG A 177 -21.35 7.10 1.09
C ARG A 177 -21.78 8.53 1.30
N GLN A 178 -21.02 9.49 0.84
CA GLN A 178 -21.36 10.91 0.93
C GLN A 178 -22.65 11.20 0.14
N GLY A 179 -22.71 10.75 -1.13
CA GLY A 179 -23.86 10.98 -2.00
C GLY A 179 -25.14 10.26 -1.55
N THR A 180 -25.01 9.13 -0.89
CA THR A 180 -26.15 8.33 -0.39
C THR A 180 -26.46 8.55 1.10
N LYS A 181 -25.81 9.52 1.75
CA LYS A 181 -25.92 9.76 3.20
C LYS A 181 -25.62 8.50 4.02
N GLY A 182 -24.62 7.72 3.59
CA GLY A 182 -24.15 6.51 4.23
C GLY A 182 -25.01 5.26 4.00
N LYS A 183 -26.03 5.33 3.14
CA LYS A 183 -26.93 4.18 2.87
C LYS A 183 -26.29 3.13 1.97
N ARG A 184 -25.36 3.53 1.08
CA ARG A 184 -24.63 2.66 0.16
C ARG A 184 -23.15 2.92 0.28
N GLY A 185 -22.34 1.97 -0.19
CA GLY A 185 -20.89 2.03 -0.25
C GLY A 185 -20.33 0.98 -1.20
N MET A 186 -19.03 0.75 -1.13
CA MET A 186 -18.39 -0.28 -1.96
C MET A 186 -18.88 -1.71 -1.68
N ASP A 187 -19.48 -1.98 -0.52
CA ASP A 187 -20.18 -3.26 -0.27
C ASP A 187 -21.30 -3.52 -1.27
N ASP A 188 -22.04 -2.47 -1.68
CA ASP A 188 -23.11 -2.60 -2.67
C ASP A 188 -22.53 -2.82 -4.07
N PHE A 189 -21.42 -2.18 -4.38
CA PHE A 189 -20.65 -2.48 -5.59
C PHE A 189 -20.18 -3.94 -5.60
N ALA A 190 -19.58 -4.41 -4.52
CA ALA A 190 -19.07 -5.77 -4.42
C ALA A 190 -20.17 -6.81 -4.70
N ARG A 191 -21.34 -6.64 -4.12
CA ARG A 191 -22.51 -7.51 -4.39
C ARG A 191 -22.96 -7.43 -5.84
N ALA A 192 -23.08 -6.23 -6.39
CA ALA A 192 -23.54 -6.04 -7.75
C ALA A 192 -22.57 -6.51 -8.82
N PHE A 193 -21.26 -6.45 -8.55
CA PHE A 193 -20.21 -6.75 -9.50
C PHE A 193 -19.69 -8.19 -9.39
N PHE A 194 -19.44 -8.67 -8.17
CA PHE A 194 -18.90 -10.00 -7.91
C PHE A 194 -19.96 -11.01 -7.46
N GLY A 195 -21.12 -10.53 -6.96
CA GLY A 195 -22.17 -11.37 -6.40
C GLY A 195 -23.15 -11.97 -7.43
N ILE A 196 -22.80 -11.92 -8.71
CA ILE A 196 -23.60 -12.49 -9.80
C ILE A 196 -23.35 -13.99 -9.93
N ASN A 197 -24.32 -14.72 -10.48
CA ASN A 197 -24.22 -16.13 -10.84
C ASN A 197 -23.74 -17.01 -9.66
N ASP A 198 -24.41 -16.93 -8.51
CA ASP A 198 -24.05 -17.74 -7.33
C ASP A 198 -23.93 -19.22 -7.67
N GLY A 199 -22.83 -19.84 -7.26
CA GLY A 199 -22.50 -21.25 -7.57
C GLY A 199 -21.89 -21.51 -8.95
N ASP A 200 -21.75 -20.50 -9.80
CA ASP A 200 -21.04 -20.61 -11.08
C ASP A 200 -19.52 -20.57 -10.86
N TRP A 201 -18.80 -21.52 -11.43
CA TRP A 201 -17.34 -21.66 -11.32
C TRP A 201 -16.61 -21.20 -12.58
N GLY A 202 -17.35 -20.74 -13.59
CA GLY A 202 -16.77 -20.21 -14.80
C GLY A 202 -16.08 -18.86 -14.57
N GLU A 203 -15.34 -18.43 -15.57
CA GLU A 203 -14.76 -17.08 -15.60
C GLU A 203 -15.71 -16.13 -16.32
N VAL A 204 -16.06 -15.05 -15.65
CA VAL A 204 -16.87 -13.98 -16.24
C VAL A 204 -16.00 -12.73 -16.38
N THR A 205 -15.59 -12.47 -17.59
CA THR A 205 -14.74 -11.30 -17.88
C THR A 205 -15.49 -9.98 -17.71
N TYR A 206 -14.75 -8.88 -17.54
CA TYR A 206 -15.29 -7.52 -17.48
C TYR A 206 -14.38 -6.50 -18.17
N THR A 207 -14.97 -5.43 -18.59
CA THR A 207 -14.30 -4.27 -19.18
C THR A 207 -14.30 -3.07 -18.24
N PHE A 208 -13.61 -2.01 -18.61
CA PHE A 208 -13.70 -0.72 -17.91
C PHE A 208 -15.14 -0.20 -17.86
N GLU A 209 -15.88 -0.36 -18.92
CA GLU A 209 -17.27 0.09 -19.06
C GLU A 209 -18.19 -0.69 -18.09
N ASP A 210 -17.95 -1.98 -17.87
CA ASP A 210 -18.72 -2.79 -16.91
C ASP A 210 -18.51 -2.29 -15.47
N VAL A 211 -17.27 -1.91 -15.13
CA VAL A 211 -16.96 -1.29 -13.83
C VAL A 211 -17.71 0.02 -13.66
N VAL A 212 -17.65 0.92 -14.66
CA VAL A 212 -18.34 2.21 -14.66
C VAL A 212 -19.86 2.02 -14.57
N ALA A 213 -20.42 1.12 -15.36
CA ALA A 213 -21.85 0.83 -15.36
C ALA A 213 -22.33 0.31 -13.99
N THR A 214 -21.53 -0.55 -13.35
CA THR A 214 -21.87 -1.08 -12.02
C THR A 214 -21.79 0.00 -10.93
N LEU A 215 -20.76 0.85 -10.96
CA LEU A 215 -20.66 1.99 -10.04
C LEU A 215 -21.85 2.93 -10.19
N ASN A 216 -22.28 3.23 -11.43
CA ASN A 216 -23.44 4.07 -11.71
C ASN A 216 -24.76 3.46 -11.20
N ARG A 217 -24.93 2.13 -11.23
CA ARG A 217 -26.08 1.46 -10.62
C ARG A 217 -26.10 1.60 -9.11
N VAL A 218 -24.94 1.62 -8.46
CA VAL A 218 -24.82 1.83 -7.01
C VAL A 218 -25.09 3.29 -6.66
N TYR A 219 -24.45 4.22 -7.35
CA TYR A 219 -24.65 5.65 -7.16
C TYR A 219 -24.32 6.39 -8.47
N PRO A 220 -25.27 7.14 -9.06
CA PRO A 220 -25.02 7.93 -10.28
C PRO A 220 -23.96 9.02 -10.05
N HIS A 221 -22.86 8.95 -10.79
CA HIS A 221 -21.75 9.90 -10.73
C HIS A 221 -20.95 9.81 -12.04
N ASP A 222 -20.13 10.79 -12.35
CA ASP A 222 -19.18 10.68 -13.47
C ASP A 222 -18.01 9.75 -13.12
N TRP A 223 -18.33 8.45 -13.01
CA TRP A 223 -17.33 7.43 -12.70
C TRP A 223 -16.30 7.24 -13.82
N ALA A 224 -16.69 7.45 -15.07
CA ALA A 224 -15.75 7.34 -16.18
C ALA A 224 -14.71 8.45 -16.12
N GLY A 225 -15.11 9.69 -15.91
CA GLY A 225 -14.20 10.82 -15.70
C GLY A 225 -13.32 10.63 -14.48
N PHE A 226 -13.91 10.27 -13.34
CA PHE A 226 -13.19 9.99 -12.09
C PHE A 226 -12.09 8.93 -12.27
N LEU A 227 -12.42 7.76 -12.82
CA LEU A 227 -11.46 6.67 -12.98
C LEU A 227 -10.39 7.01 -14.04
N ARG A 228 -10.77 7.68 -15.14
CA ARG A 228 -9.78 8.10 -16.14
C ARG A 228 -8.79 9.12 -15.58
N GLU A 229 -9.24 10.06 -14.78
CA GLU A 229 -8.37 11.02 -14.11
C GLU A 229 -7.37 10.32 -13.18
N ARG A 230 -7.84 9.38 -12.35
CA ARG A 230 -6.99 8.70 -11.35
C ARG A 230 -6.03 7.67 -11.96
N VAL A 231 -6.44 6.97 -13.00
CA VAL A 231 -5.70 5.83 -13.55
C VAL A 231 -4.81 6.23 -14.74
N TYR A 232 -5.31 7.11 -15.63
CA TYR A 232 -4.65 7.38 -16.90
C TYR A 232 -3.95 8.75 -16.96
N GLN A 233 -4.10 9.60 -15.95
CA GLN A 233 -3.43 10.88 -15.88
C GLN A 233 -2.33 10.89 -14.83
N THR A 234 -1.34 11.73 -15.05
CA THR A 234 -0.32 12.07 -14.05
C THR A 234 -0.88 13.04 -13.02
N SER A 235 -0.31 13.08 -11.83
CA SER A 235 -0.73 13.99 -10.76
C SER A 235 0.44 14.36 -9.87
N GLU A 236 0.39 15.54 -9.27
CA GLU A 236 1.44 15.99 -8.35
C GLU A 236 1.37 15.27 -6.99
N ARG A 237 0.17 14.86 -6.57
CA ARG A 237 -0.08 14.31 -5.24
C ARG A 237 -0.80 12.97 -5.30
N ALA A 238 -0.61 12.17 -4.25
CA ALA A 238 -1.35 10.92 -4.09
C ALA A 238 -2.87 11.16 -3.94
N PRO A 239 -3.74 10.22 -4.35
CA PRO A 239 -5.20 10.37 -4.28
C PRO A 239 -5.71 10.19 -2.85
N LEU A 240 -5.43 11.15 -1.96
CA LEU A 240 -5.80 11.09 -0.55
C LEU A 240 -7.23 11.57 -0.25
N ALA A 241 -7.99 11.98 -1.28
CA ALA A 241 -9.32 12.55 -1.11
C ALA A 241 -10.31 11.59 -0.44
N GLY A 242 -10.13 10.27 -0.60
CA GLY A 242 -10.93 9.26 0.10
C GLY A 242 -10.87 9.40 1.62
N PHE A 243 -9.69 9.61 2.17
CA PHE A 243 -9.51 9.82 3.61
C PHE A 243 -10.08 11.16 4.06
N THR A 244 -9.79 12.24 3.32
CA THR A 244 -10.28 13.58 3.66
C THR A 244 -11.82 13.62 3.66
N ARG A 245 -12.46 13.07 2.65
CA ARG A 245 -13.92 12.90 2.56
C ARG A 245 -14.49 12.04 3.69
N SER A 246 -13.69 11.12 4.20
CA SER A 246 -14.06 10.20 5.29
C SER A 246 -13.82 10.77 6.69
N GLY A 247 -13.38 12.03 6.79
CA GLY A 247 -13.16 12.72 8.05
C GLY A 247 -11.78 12.44 8.68
N TYR A 248 -10.78 12.10 7.87
CA TYR A 248 -9.40 11.90 8.30
C TYR A 248 -8.44 12.77 7.50
N ARG A 249 -7.37 13.22 8.13
CA ARG A 249 -6.24 13.87 7.45
C ARG A 249 -4.93 13.19 7.81
N LEU A 250 -4.05 13.08 6.84
CA LEU A 250 -2.69 12.61 7.04
C LEU A 250 -1.89 13.71 7.73
N ILE A 251 -1.30 13.38 8.87
CA ILE A 251 -0.39 14.24 9.63
C ILE A 251 0.89 13.50 9.95
N TYR A 252 1.89 14.23 10.42
CA TYR A 252 3.17 13.67 10.85
C TYR A 252 3.44 14.03 12.31
N THR A 253 3.91 13.06 13.08
CA THR A 253 4.29 13.20 14.49
C THR A 253 5.73 12.74 14.70
N GLU A 254 6.34 13.14 15.81
CA GLU A 254 7.73 12.79 16.13
C GLU A 254 7.86 11.35 16.65
N GLU A 255 6.75 10.77 17.07
CA GLU A 255 6.70 9.37 17.51
C GLU A 255 5.89 8.51 16.50
N PRO A 256 6.42 7.35 16.10
CA PRO A 256 5.69 6.40 15.28
C PRO A 256 4.53 5.77 16.06
N THR A 257 3.47 5.39 15.36
CA THR A 257 2.37 4.60 15.93
C THR A 257 2.87 3.21 16.37
N ALA A 258 2.09 2.51 17.19
CA ALA A 258 2.45 1.15 17.62
C ALA A 258 2.58 0.20 16.42
N ALA A 259 1.67 0.31 15.45
CA ALA A 259 1.72 -0.47 14.22
C ALA A 259 2.97 -0.14 13.38
N ALA A 260 3.31 1.14 13.23
CA ALA A 260 4.52 1.54 12.51
C ALA A 260 5.80 1.00 13.19
N LYS A 261 5.87 1.06 14.53
CA LYS A 261 7.00 0.48 15.29
C LYS A 261 7.14 -1.03 15.03
N ALA A 262 6.05 -1.78 15.06
CA ALA A 262 6.04 -3.21 14.79
C ALA A 262 6.52 -3.52 13.36
N ILE A 263 6.00 -2.80 12.36
CA ILE A 263 6.36 -2.95 10.95
C ILE A 263 7.84 -2.61 10.72
N PHE A 264 8.36 -1.51 11.27
CA PHE A 264 9.78 -1.14 11.11
C PHE A 264 10.70 -2.16 11.78
N LYS A 265 10.32 -2.68 12.96
CA LYS A 265 11.04 -3.75 13.64
C LYS A 265 11.09 -5.03 12.80
N ALA A 266 9.95 -5.45 12.24
CA ALA A 266 9.89 -6.64 11.39
C ALA A 266 10.76 -6.50 10.12
N ARG A 267 10.84 -5.29 9.55
CA ARG A 267 11.73 -5.00 8.41
C ARG A 267 13.21 -4.85 8.79
N GLU A 268 13.53 -4.90 10.07
CA GLU A 268 14.89 -4.69 10.59
C GLU A 268 15.56 -3.41 10.01
N SER A 269 14.78 -2.35 9.91
CA SER A 269 15.16 -1.12 9.21
C SER A 269 14.75 0.11 10.01
N ALA A 270 15.70 1.02 10.20
CA ALA A 270 15.45 2.35 10.73
C ALA A 270 14.81 3.23 9.63
N ASP A 271 13.60 3.69 9.86
CA ASP A 271 12.83 4.45 8.88
C ASP A 271 12.91 5.97 9.14
N PHE A 272 13.53 6.69 8.21
CA PHE A 272 13.61 8.14 8.16
C PHE A 272 13.00 8.68 6.85
N THR A 273 12.13 7.89 6.20
CA THR A 273 11.53 8.20 4.90
C THR A 273 10.87 9.59 4.90
N TYR A 274 10.16 9.93 5.97
CA TYR A 274 9.39 11.17 6.03
C TYR A 274 10.15 12.34 6.68
N SER A 275 11.37 12.10 7.13
CA SER A 275 12.31 13.11 7.65
C SER A 275 13.40 13.38 6.62
N LEU A 276 14.40 12.53 6.59
CA LEU A 276 15.56 12.66 5.72
C LEU A 276 15.30 12.15 4.30
N GLY A 277 14.30 11.28 4.11
CA GLY A 277 14.01 10.63 2.84
C GLY A 277 14.84 9.37 2.61
N LEU A 278 15.19 8.63 3.67
CA LEU A 278 15.96 7.38 3.55
C LEU A 278 15.54 6.32 4.57
N THR A 279 15.89 5.08 4.30
CA THR A 279 15.89 3.99 5.28
C THR A 279 17.30 3.44 5.45
N VAL A 280 17.62 2.97 6.66
CA VAL A 280 18.90 2.31 6.96
C VAL A 280 18.61 0.93 7.54
N GLY A 281 19.03 -0.10 6.82
CA GLY A 281 18.85 -1.50 7.19
C GLY A 281 20.03 -2.10 7.94
N LYS A 282 20.13 -3.42 7.87
CA LYS A 282 21.25 -4.19 8.44
C LYS A 282 22.61 -3.66 8.00
N GLU A 283 23.62 -3.81 8.84
CA GLU A 283 24.99 -3.35 8.60
C GLU A 283 25.10 -1.86 8.27
N ALA A 284 24.15 -1.06 8.76
CA ALA A 284 24.07 0.39 8.50
C ALA A 284 23.97 0.74 6.99
N LYS A 285 23.47 -0.18 6.16
CA LYS A 285 23.31 0.04 4.71
C LYS A 285 22.05 0.86 4.43
N ILE A 286 22.18 1.85 3.58
CA ILE A 286 21.04 2.63 3.06
C ILE A 286 20.23 1.70 2.15
N GLY A 287 18.98 1.42 2.56
CA GLY A 287 18.08 0.53 1.85
C GLY A 287 17.20 1.25 0.82
N SER A 288 16.85 2.51 1.08
CA SER A 288 16.10 3.36 0.15
C SER A 288 16.50 4.83 0.28
N VAL A 289 16.34 5.58 -0.81
CA VAL A 289 16.45 7.04 -0.85
C VAL A 289 15.30 7.56 -1.71
N ILE A 290 14.53 8.49 -1.17
CA ILE A 290 13.42 9.13 -1.88
C ILE A 290 13.98 10.22 -2.80
N TRP A 291 13.59 10.17 -4.07
CA TRP A 291 13.98 11.16 -5.07
C TRP A 291 13.54 12.57 -4.66
N GLY A 292 14.44 13.54 -4.75
CA GLY A 292 14.19 14.94 -4.35
C GLY A 292 14.12 15.17 -2.84
N SER A 293 14.42 14.17 -2.01
CA SER A 293 14.48 14.32 -0.54
C SER A 293 15.77 14.97 -0.08
N PRO A 294 15.86 15.42 1.19
CA PRO A 294 17.12 15.92 1.76
C PRO A 294 18.29 14.96 1.62
N ALA A 295 18.08 13.64 1.74
CA ALA A 295 19.10 12.63 1.54
C ALA A 295 19.54 12.54 0.06
N PHE A 296 18.60 12.62 -0.87
CA PHE A 296 18.87 12.62 -2.30
C PHE A 296 19.69 13.86 -2.71
N GLU A 297 19.26 15.05 -2.29
CA GLU A 297 19.93 16.33 -2.57
C GLU A 297 21.36 16.39 -1.97
N ALA A 298 21.59 15.68 -0.87
CA ALA A 298 22.91 15.52 -0.28
C ALA A 298 23.80 14.52 -1.03
N GLY A 299 23.28 13.79 -2.02
CA GLY A 299 24.02 12.82 -2.82
C GLY A 299 24.07 11.40 -2.24
N LEU A 300 23.18 11.07 -1.30
CA LEU A 300 23.06 9.71 -0.78
C LEU A 300 22.40 8.77 -1.82
N THR A 301 22.84 7.53 -1.83
CA THR A 301 22.32 6.48 -2.71
C THR A 301 22.16 5.16 -1.96
N VAL A 302 21.30 4.31 -2.50
CA VAL A 302 21.10 2.94 -2.00
C VAL A 302 22.41 2.15 -2.01
N GLY A 303 22.64 1.34 -0.98
CA GLY A 303 23.80 0.48 -0.83
C GLY A 303 25.03 1.14 -0.17
N GLN A 304 25.03 2.44 0.03
CA GLN A 304 26.06 3.10 0.87
C GLN A 304 25.92 2.67 2.33
N THR A 305 27.03 2.60 3.05
CA THR A 305 27.04 2.29 4.49
C THR A 305 27.27 3.56 5.29
N VAL A 306 26.43 3.82 6.28
CA VAL A 306 26.58 4.94 7.22
C VAL A 306 27.60 4.54 8.30
N VAL A 307 28.75 5.20 8.34
CA VAL A 307 29.81 4.92 9.32
C VAL A 307 29.63 5.71 10.60
N SER A 308 29.33 7.01 10.50
CA SER A 308 29.11 7.86 11.67
C SER A 308 28.13 8.98 11.38
N VAL A 309 27.59 9.58 12.45
CA VAL A 309 26.65 10.69 12.48
C VAL A 309 27.19 11.75 13.43
N ASN A 310 27.48 12.96 12.93
CA ASN A 310 28.07 14.07 13.69
C ASN A 310 29.28 13.62 14.56
N GLY A 311 30.16 12.76 14.01
CA GLY A 311 31.36 12.26 14.70
C GLY A 311 31.12 11.10 15.68
N ARG A 312 29.87 10.65 15.89
CA ARG A 312 29.53 9.45 16.69
C ARG A 312 29.35 8.25 15.75
N ALA A 313 29.79 7.04 16.14
CA ALA A 313 29.51 5.82 15.41
C ALA A 313 28.01 5.68 15.15
N TYR A 314 27.66 5.20 13.94
CA TYR A 314 26.25 5.04 13.57
C TYR A 314 25.54 4.04 14.50
N SER A 315 24.38 4.44 14.95
CA SER A 315 23.27 3.58 15.38
C SER A 315 21.96 4.29 15.07
N GLU A 316 20.86 3.55 14.99
CA GLU A 316 19.53 4.13 14.80
C GLU A 316 19.25 5.22 15.85
N THR A 317 19.58 4.95 17.12
CA THR A 317 19.40 5.91 18.22
C THR A 317 20.20 7.19 17.99
N VAL A 318 21.47 7.07 17.61
CA VAL A 318 22.34 8.23 17.35
C VAL A 318 21.78 9.10 16.22
N LEU A 319 21.28 8.47 15.14
CA LEU A 319 20.69 9.21 14.03
C LEU A 319 19.37 9.87 14.45
N LYS A 320 18.50 9.19 15.18
CA LYS A 320 17.24 9.77 15.74
C LYS A 320 17.52 10.99 16.63
N GLU A 321 18.43 10.84 17.59
CA GLU A 321 18.85 11.93 18.48
C GLU A 321 19.38 13.14 17.69
N THR A 322 20.20 12.88 16.65
CA THR A 322 20.77 13.93 15.82
C THR A 322 19.72 14.64 14.99
N VAL A 323 18.76 13.91 14.41
CA VAL A 323 17.63 14.49 13.66
C VAL A 323 16.77 15.36 14.57
N MET A 324 16.52 14.93 15.81
CA MET A 324 15.78 15.71 16.80
C MET A 324 16.56 16.96 17.25
N ALA A 325 17.85 16.83 17.51
CA ALA A 325 18.70 17.95 17.91
C ALA A 325 18.84 19.04 16.80
N ALA A 326 18.74 18.63 15.54
CA ALA A 326 18.77 19.55 14.39
C ALA A 326 17.47 20.35 14.20
N LYS A 327 16.39 20.00 14.92
CA LYS A 327 15.06 20.61 14.76
C LYS A 327 15.11 22.12 15.03
N GLY A 328 14.64 22.90 14.03
CA GLY A 328 14.63 24.36 14.10
C GLY A 328 16.01 25.03 13.95
N GLY A 329 17.07 24.23 13.84
CA GLY A 329 18.44 24.72 13.67
C GLY A 329 18.82 24.93 12.20
N SER A 330 20.03 25.46 11.99
CA SER A 330 20.61 25.69 10.65
C SER A 330 21.78 24.76 10.32
N GLN A 331 22.30 24.04 11.30
CA GLN A 331 23.45 23.16 11.09
C GLN A 331 23.02 21.88 10.37
N PRO A 332 23.79 21.42 9.37
CA PRO A 332 23.48 20.18 8.68
C PRO A 332 23.77 18.97 9.59
N ILE A 333 23.11 17.87 9.27
CA ILE A 333 23.42 16.54 9.84
C ILE A 333 24.55 15.97 9.00
N ARG A 334 25.73 15.82 9.61
CA ARG A 334 26.91 15.28 8.94
C ARG A 334 27.00 13.78 9.09
N LEU A 335 26.97 13.05 7.98
CA LEU A 335 27.25 11.63 7.93
C LEU A 335 28.66 11.40 7.37
N ILE A 336 29.36 10.39 7.88
CA ILE A 336 30.46 9.77 7.15
C ILE A 336 29.88 8.51 6.52
N VAL A 337 30.01 8.37 5.22
CA VAL A 337 29.48 7.24 4.46
C VAL A 337 30.59 6.52 3.70
N LYS A 338 30.42 5.22 3.51
CA LYS A 338 31.29 4.36 2.70
C LYS A 338 30.55 3.91 1.44
N ARG A 339 31.21 4.04 0.28
CA ARG A 339 30.77 3.55 -1.02
C ARG A 339 31.92 2.80 -1.70
N GLY A 340 31.86 1.46 -1.75
CA GLY A 340 33.02 0.68 -2.17
C GLY A 340 34.21 0.93 -1.24
N GLU A 341 35.33 1.39 -1.78
CA GLU A 341 36.53 1.75 -1.02
C GLU A 341 36.58 3.22 -0.58
N GLU A 342 35.67 4.04 -1.10
CA GLU A 342 35.63 5.47 -0.77
C GLU A 342 34.88 5.73 0.53
N VAL A 343 35.46 6.58 1.36
CA VAL A 343 34.85 7.05 2.62
C VAL A 343 34.92 8.56 2.65
N GLY A 344 33.78 9.21 2.88
CA GLY A 344 33.72 10.67 2.87
C GLY A 344 32.52 11.25 3.63
N PRO A 345 32.57 12.56 3.90
CA PRO A 345 31.47 13.27 4.56
C PRO A 345 30.37 13.60 3.57
N ILE A 346 29.11 13.53 4.06
CA ILE A 346 27.90 14.03 3.38
C ILE A 346 27.11 14.85 4.41
N ASP A 347 26.72 16.04 4.03
CA ASP A 347 25.95 16.96 4.86
C ASP A 347 24.50 17.03 4.41
N ILE A 348 23.57 16.55 5.23
CA ILE A 348 22.13 16.58 4.97
C ILE A 348 21.53 17.83 5.62
N ARG A 349 20.87 18.66 4.85
CA ARG A 349 20.13 19.84 5.34
C ARG A 349 18.70 19.45 5.71
N TRP A 350 18.46 19.30 6.99
CA TRP A 350 17.13 19.02 7.53
C TRP A 350 16.99 19.58 8.94
N ASN A 351 15.89 20.28 9.18
CA ASN A 351 15.57 20.86 10.49
C ASN A 351 14.10 20.63 10.91
N GLY A 352 13.42 19.68 10.25
CA GLY A 352 12.02 19.39 10.52
C GLY A 352 11.79 18.39 11.67
N GLY A 353 12.86 17.87 12.30
CA GLY A 353 12.77 16.82 13.33
C GLY A 353 12.37 15.47 12.75
N LEU A 354 12.00 14.52 13.62
CA LEU A 354 11.45 13.24 13.20
C LEU A 354 10.00 13.39 12.72
N ARG A 355 9.64 12.61 11.71
CA ARG A 355 8.31 12.63 11.12
C ARG A 355 7.85 11.21 10.84
N TYR A 356 6.72 10.83 11.45
CA TYR A 356 6.05 9.55 11.23
C TYR A 356 4.58 9.80 10.89
N PRO A 357 4.04 9.16 9.83
CA PRO A 357 2.67 9.41 9.40
C PRO A 357 1.66 8.78 10.35
N ARG A 358 0.54 9.46 10.50
CA ARG A 358 -0.67 8.92 11.11
C ARG A 358 -1.90 9.63 10.56
N PHE A 359 -3.05 8.99 10.68
CA PHE A 359 -4.30 9.67 10.44
C PHE A 359 -4.82 10.37 11.71
N GLU A 360 -5.20 11.62 11.53
CA GLU A 360 -5.91 12.39 12.54
C GLU A 360 -7.36 12.58 12.11
N LYS A 361 -8.29 12.35 13.02
CA LYS A 361 -9.71 12.56 12.77
C LYS A 361 -10.04 14.06 12.77
N THR A 362 -10.72 14.55 11.74
CA THR A 362 -11.02 15.98 11.56
C THR A 362 -12.35 16.43 12.12
N GLY A 363 -13.23 15.48 12.49
CA GLY A 363 -14.56 15.74 13.00
C GLY A 363 -14.96 14.90 14.21
N LYS A 364 -16.04 15.29 14.87
CA LYS A 364 -16.67 14.49 15.93
C LYS A 364 -17.59 13.42 15.32
N GLY A 365 -17.65 12.23 15.94
CA GLY A 365 -18.51 11.14 15.49
C GLY A 365 -17.85 10.19 14.49
N GLU A 366 -18.61 9.21 13.97
CA GLU A 366 -18.11 8.22 13.00
C GLU A 366 -18.11 8.78 11.59
N GLY A 367 -16.93 8.71 10.95
CA GLY A 367 -16.76 8.98 9.52
C GLY A 367 -17.14 7.79 8.64
N SER A 368 -17.12 7.98 7.32
CA SER A 368 -17.40 6.88 6.38
C SER A 368 -16.35 5.77 6.46
N LEU A 369 -15.09 6.09 6.68
CA LEU A 369 -14.03 5.09 6.86
C LEU A 369 -14.21 4.28 8.15
N ASP A 370 -14.67 4.90 9.24
CA ASP A 370 -15.02 4.17 10.47
C ASP A 370 -16.08 3.09 10.22
N LYS A 371 -17.10 3.45 9.43
CA LYS A 371 -18.20 2.55 9.04
C LYS A 371 -17.73 1.47 8.06
N LEU A 372 -16.82 1.81 7.16
CA LEU A 372 -16.24 0.86 6.22
C LEU A 372 -15.45 -0.24 6.95
N LEU A 373 -14.65 0.13 7.94
CA LEU A 373 -13.78 -0.79 8.70
C LEU A 373 -14.51 -1.50 9.86
N ALA A 374 -15.73 -1.10 10.21
CA ALA A 374 -16.48 -1.73 11.30
C ALA A 374 -16.88 -3.18 10.96
N PRO A 375 -16.87 -4.11 11.94
CA PRO A 375 -17.40 -5.47 11.77
C PRO A 375 -18.84 -5.47 11.26
N ARG A 376 -19.22 -6.48 10.46
CA ARG A 376 -20.57 -6.65 9.91
C ARG A 376 -21.12 -8.06 10.08
#